data_737609c6d327cc96c66a04facd83c778
#
_entry.id   737609c6d327cc96c66a04facd83c778
#
_cell.length_a   1.000
_cell.length_b   1.000
_cell.length_c   1.000
_cell.angle_alpha   90.00
_cell.angle_beta   90.00
_cell.angle_gamma   90.00
#
_symmetry.space_group_name_H-M   'P 1'
#
loop_
_entity.id
_entity.type
_entity.pdbx_description
1 polymer ?
#
loop_
_entity_poly.entity_id
_entity_poly.type
_entity_poly.pdbx_seq_one_letter_code
_entity_poly.pdbx_strand_id
1 'polypeptide(L)'
;MGSLSDEQIKNLPKQFETVPYSTFFKVWYALQKAIPQDQKGEIFTKIGRTIGSEFDEGGIETYDDFLNQLQLFLEKEWAITDNAKVDLQKDESGKVIKLVAKQDSCKMCYANTYYKLHDSGSPSCMFPQVILGVLSKVKRKFGFKNLRFEGVQKGGVGECAMTWNLR
;
A
#
# COMPACT_ATOMS: atom_id res chain seq x y z
N MET A 1 13.85 1.37 -33.20
CA MET A 1 12.67 1.45 -32.34
C MET A 1 12.40 2.93 -32.08
N GLY A 2 11.21 3.45 -32.45
CA GLY A 2 10.83 4.84 -32.18
C GLY A 2 10.65 5.06 -30.67
N SER A 3 11.06 6.24 -30.17
CA SER A 3 10.79 6.64 -28.78
C SER A 3 9.28 6.87 -28.60
N LEU A 4 8.74 6.39 -27.50
CA LEU A 4 7.35 6.69 -27.10
C LEU A 4 7.24 8.17 -26.73
N SER A 5 6.11 8.80 -27.06
CA SER A 5 5.82 10.16 -26.58
C SER A 5 5.49 10.15 -25.08
N ASP A 6 5.61 11.31 -24.41
CA ASP A 6 5.27 11.44 -23.00
C ASP A 6 3.81 11.03 -22.70
N GLU A 7 2.88 11.30 -23.63
CA GLU A 7 1.48 10.90 -23.49
C GLU A 7 1.30 9.39 -23.63
N GLN A 8 2.05 8.75 -24.53
CA GLN A 8 2.05 7.28 -24.66
C GLN A 8 2.62 6.64 -23.39
N ILE A 9 3.71 7.22 -22.82
CA ILE A 9 4.30 6.73 -21.57
C ILE A 9 3.31 6.85 -20.41
N LYS A 10 2.61 7.98 -20.27
CA LYS A 10 1.59 8.17 -19.22
C LYS A 10 0.40 7.21 -19.34
N ASN A 11 0.08 6.76 -20.54
CA ASN A 11 -1.02 5.84 -20.79
C ASN A 11 -0.60 4.36 -20.79
N LEU A 12 0.71 4.04 -20.72
CA LEU A 12 1.18 2.65 -20.64
C LEU A 12 0.51 1.84 -19.52
N PRO A 13 0.36 2.34 -18.28
CA PRO A 13 -0.30 1.58 -17.23
C PRO A 13 -1.75 1.20 -17.56
N LYS A 14 -2.47 2.05 -18.31
CA LYS A 14 -3.86 1.80 -18.70
C LYS A 14 -3.99 0.75 -19.81
N GLN A 15 -2.94 0.50 -20.58
CA GLN A 15 -2.93 -0.51 -21.64
C GLN A 15 -2.66 -1.93 -21.09
N PHE A 16 -2.13 -2.04 -19.87
CA PHE A 16 -1.79 -3.29 -19.21
C PHE A 16 -2.68 -3.51 -17.97
N GLU A 17 -3.99 -3.50 -18.18
CA GLU A 17 -4.97 -3.57 -17.09
C GLU A 17 -4.89 -4.84 -16.24
N THR A 18 -4.22 -5.90 -16.73
CA THR A 18 -4.08 -7.12 -15.94
C THR A 18 -2.72 -7.77 -16.12
N VAL A 19 -1.88 -7.68 -15.09
CA VAL A 19 -0.76 -8.61 -14.95
C VAL A 19 -1.29 -9.89 -14.29
N PRO A 20 -1.16 -11.08 -14.91
CA PRO A 20 -1.56 -12.32 -14.27
C PRO A 20 -0.93 -12.47 -12.88
N TYR A 21 -1.68 -12.91 -11.91
CA TYR A 21 -1.18 -13.12 -10.53
C TYR A 21 0.08 -13.99 -10.49
N SER A 22 0.16 -15.01 -11.37
CA SER A 22 1.36 -15.83 -11.48
C SER A 22 2.61 -15.04 -11.84
N THR A 23 2.50 -14.03 -12.70
CA THR A 23 3.61 -13.13 -13.05
C THR A 23 3.97 -12.24 -11.86
N PHE A 24 2.98 -11.62 -11.22
CA PHE A 24 3.20 -10.83 -10.02
C PHE A 24 3.93 -11.64 -8.94
N PHE A 25 3.49 -12.87 -8.65
CA PHE A 25 4.12 -13.71 -7.64
C PHE A 25 5.55 -14.09 -7.98
N LYS A 26 5.85 -14.39 -9.25
CA LYS A 26 7.22 -14.68 -9.69
C LYS A 26 8.14 -13.47 -9.58
N VAL A 27 7.67 -12.30 -10.01
CA VAL A 27 8.42 -11.05 -9.89
C VAL A 27 8.64 -10.70 -8.42
N TRP A 28 7.60 -10.80 -7.59
CA TRP A 28 7.71 -10.56 -6.16
C TRP A 28 8.67 -11.54 -5.47
N TYR A 29 8.59 -12.83 -5.80
CA TYR A 29 9.52 -13.83 -5.30
C TYR A 29 10.96 -13.52 -5.68
N ALA A 30 11.21 -13.22 -6.95
CA ALA A 30 12.54 -12.88 -7.45
C ALA A 30 13.10 -11.62 -6.74
N LEU A 31 12.26 -10.58 -6.57
CA LEU A 31 12.63 -9.37 -5.85
C LEU A 31 12.99 -9.65 -4.39
N GLN A 32 12.14 -10.40 -3.67
CA GLN A 32 12.39 -10.79 -2.29
C GLN A 32 13.69 -11.59 -2.14
N LYS A 33 14.00 -12.46 -3.11
CA LYS A 33 15.21 -13.28 -3.10
C LYS A 33 16.47 -12.51 -3.46
N ALA A 34 16.37 -11.56 -4.40
CA ALA A 34 17.51 -10.78 -4.88
C ALA A 34 18.00 -9.74 -3.84
N ILE A 35 17.11 -9.27 -2.95
CA ILE A 35 17.46 -8.27 -1.94
C ILE A 35 18.02 -8.96 -0.69
N PRO A 36 19.24 -8.58 -0.24
CA PRO A 36 19.79 -9.07 1.02
C PRO A 36 18.85 -8.81 2.20
N GLN A 37 18.78 -9.74 3.16
CA GLN A 37 17.82 -9.71 4.25
C GLN A 37 17.94 -8.44 5.11
N ASP A 38 19.15 -7.96 5.34
CA ASP A 38 19.46 -6.75 6.09
C ASP A 38 19.05 -5.45 5.38
N GLN A 39 18.94 -5.47 4.05
CA GLN A 39 18.54 -4.32 3.23
C GLN A 39 17.04 -4.28 2.90
N LYS A 40 16.32 -5.39 3.10
CA LYS A 40 14.89 -5.49 2.75
C LYS A 40 14.06 -4.37 3.36
N GLY A 41 14.26 -4.07 4.63
CA GLY A 41 13.51 -3.04 5.36
C GLY A 41 13.62 -1.67 4.71
N GLU A 42 14.83 -1.25 4.34
CA GLU A 42 15.08 0.05 3.71
C GLU A 42 14.51 0.09 2.29
N ILE A 43 14.80 -0.93 1.48
CA ILE A 43 14.38 -0.97 0.08
C ILE A 43 12.86 -1.00 -0.03
N PHE A 44 12.17 -1.86 0.74
CA PHE A 44 10.71 -1.90 0.71
C PHE A 44 10.05 -0.67 1.32
N THR A 45 10.74 0.03 2.23
CA THR A 45 10.30 1.35 2.69
C THR A 45 10.33 2.36 1.55
N LYS A 46 11.40 2.43 0.79
CA LYS A 46 11.50 3.33 -0.37
C LYS A 46 10.46 3.01 -1.44
N ILE A 47 10.36 1.74 -1.84
CA ILE A 47 9.37 1.30 -2.84
C ILE A 47 7.94 1.62 -2.38
N GLY A 48 7.60 1.26 -1.15
CA GLY A 48 6.25 1.50 -0.63
C GLY A 48 5.91 2.99 -0.59
N ARG A 49 6.82 3.84 -0.13
CA ARG A 49 6.57 5.29 -0.11
C ARG A 49 6.47 5.88 -1.51
N THR A 50 7.24 5.39 -2.47
CA THR A 50 7.13 5.82 -3.88
C THR A 50 5.75 5.47 -4.42
N ILE A 51 5.26 4.23 -4.24
CA ILE A 51 3.90 3.85 -4.65
C ILE A 51 2.86 4.74 -3.96
N GLY A 52 2.96 4.96 -2.65
CA GLY A 52 2.03 5.82 -1.92
C GLY A 52 2.07 7.28 -2.37
N SER A 53 3.17 7.76 -2.94
CA SER A 53 3.27 9.12 -3.48
C SER A 53 2.53 9.31 -4.80
N GLU A 54 2.16 8.23 -5.50
CA GLU A 54 1.31 8.28 -6.70
C GLU A 54 -0.17 8.51 -6.37
N PHE A 55 -0.57 8.36 -5.10
CA PHE A 55 -1.95 8.62 -4.66
C PHE A 55 -2.42 10.01 -5.11
N ASP A 56 -3.55 10.07 -5.79
CA ASP A 56 -4.15 11.33 -6.20
C ASP A 56 -4.90 11.96 -5.01
N GLU A 57 -4.48 13.15 -4.60
CA GLU A 57 -5.11 13.94 -3.54
C GLU A 57 -6.07 15.01 -4.07
N GLY A 58 -6.29 15.05 -5.38
CA GLY A 58 -7.21 15.98 -6.02
C GLY A 58 -8.66 15.75 -5.56
N GLY A 59 -9.38 16.83 -5.28
CA GLY A 59 -10.79 16.75 -4.86
C GLY A 59 -11.05 16.26 -3.44
N ILE A 60 -10.02 15.92 -2.66
CA ILE A 60 -10.18 15.52 -1.26
C ILE A 60 -10.39 16.79 -0.40
N GLU A 61 -11.56 16.99 0.15
CA GLU A 61 -11.89 18.12 1.02
C GLU A 61 -12.17 17.67 2.46
N THR A 62 -12.76 16.50 2.62
CA THR A 62 -13.19 15.93 3.89
C THR A 62 -12.47 14.62 4.23
N TYR A 63 -12.63 14.15 5.47
CA TYR A 63 -12.16 12.83 5.86
C TYR A 63 -12.86 11.70 5.10
N ASP A 64 -14.12 11.88 4.75
CA ASP A 64 -14.88 10.88 3.99
C ASP A 64 -14.38 10.80 2.54
N ASP A 65 -14.06 11.93 1.91
CA ASP A 65 -13.42 11.95 0.60
C ASP A 65 -12.09 11.21 0.64
N PHE A 66 -11.28 11.48 1.67
CA PHE A 66 -10.00 10.81 1.85
C PHE A 66 -10.15 9.29 2.01
N LEU A 67 -11.09 8.82 2.83
CA LEU A 67 -11.33 7.39 3.03
C LEU A 67 -11.81 6.72 1.75
N ASN A 68 -12.74 7.34 1.03
CA ASN A 68 -13.26 6.84 -0.25
C ASN A 68 -12.14 6.76 -1.30
N GLN A 69 -11.34 7.82 -1.43
CA GLN A 69 -10.22 7.85 -2.39
C GLN A 69 -9.14 6.84 -2.02
N LEU A 70 -8.83 6.69 -0.72
CA LEU A 70 -7.87 5.68 -0.25
C LEU A 70 -8.36 4.26 -0.54
N GLN A 71 -9.65 3.98 -0.35
CA GLN A 71 -10.22 2.68 -0.70
C GLN A 71 -10.12 2.42 -2.20
N LEU A 72 -10.49 3.38 -3.04
CA LEU A 72 -10.34 3.29 -4.51
C LEU A 72 -8.88 3.05 -4.92
N PHE A 73 -7.95 3.75 -4.32
CA PHE A 73 -6.53 3.56 -4.56
C PHE A 73 -6.09 2.11 -4.26
N LEU A 74 -6.50 1.57 -3.12
CA LEU A 74 -6.13 0.22 -2.72
C LEU A 74 -6.74 -0.87 -3.59
N GLU A 75 -8.00 -0.68 -4.04
CA GLU A 75 -8.78 -1.68 -4.76
C GLU A 75 -8.64 -1.58 -6.28
N LYS A 76 -8.43 -0.38 -6.82
CA LYS A 76 -8.47 -0.13 -8.26
C LYS A 76 -7.14 0.35 -8.84
N GLU A 77 -6.51 1.35 -8.24
CA GLU A 77 -5.30 1.95 -8.80
C GLU A 77 -4.06 1.08 -8.50
N TRP A 78 -3.80 0.82 -7.22
CA TRP A 78 -2.77 -0.13 -6.82
C TRP A 78 -3.25 -1.59 -6.94
N ALA A 79 -4.56 -1.81 -6.86
CA ALA A 79 -5.22 -3.10 -7.03
C ALA A 79 -4.61 -4.22 -6.17
N ILE A 80 -4.15 -3.89 -4.97
CA ILE A 80 -3.46 -4.83 -4.07
C ILE A 80 -4.41 -5.71 -3.27
N THR A 81 -5.64 -5.29 -3.15
CA THR A 81 -6.72 -6.04 -2.51
C THR A 81 -8.00 -5.85 -3.31
N ASP A 82 -8.91 -6.81 -3.23
CA ASP A 82 -10.22 -6.71 -3.87
C ASP A 82 -11.27 -6.15 -2.89
N ASN A 83 -10.94 -6.12 -1.60
CA ASN A 83 -11.83 -5.62 -0.56
C ASN A 83 -11.01 -4.96 0.56
N ALA A 84 -11.09 -3.64 0.62
CA ALA A 84 -10.48 -2.81 1.66
C ALA A 84 -11.57 -2.11 2.47
N LYS A 85 -11.40 -2.07 3.78
CA LYS A 85 -12.19 -1.22 4.68
C LYS A 85 -11.24 -0.30 5.42
N VAL A 86 -11.37 0.99 5.20
CA VAL A 86 -10.54 2.01 5.82
C VAL A 86 -11.39 2.86 6.76
N ASP A 87 -10.85 3.19 7.92
CA ASP A 87 -11.56 3.94 8.96
C ASP A 87 -10.62 4.86 9.74
N LEU A 88 -11.15 5.96 10.24
CA LEU A 88 -10.45 6.91 11.09
C LEU A 88 -11.00 6.86 12.52
N GLN A 89 -10.15 6.52 13.46
CA GLN A 89 -10.48 6.55 14.88
C GLN A 89 -10.24 7.93 15.47
N LYS A 90 -11.19 8.39 16.26
CA LYS A 90 -11.14 9.67 17.00
C LYS A 90 -10.94 9.42 18.48
N ASP A 91 -10.32 10.38 19.15
CA ASP A 91 -10.27 10.42 20.61
C ASP A 91 -11.56 11.05 21.19
N GLU A 92 -11.63 11.15 22.53
CA GLU A 92 -12.77 11.70 23.25
C GLU A 92 -13.08 13.17 22.90
N SER A 93 -12.08 13.89 22.38
CA SER A 93 -12.27 15.27 21.89
C SER A 93 -12.78 15.36 20.45
N GLY A 94 -12.99 14.21 19.78
CA GLY A 94 -13.39 14.13 18.38
C GLY A 94 -12.23 14.29 17.39
N LYS A 95 -11.00 14.41 17.87
CA LYS A 95 -9.82 14.54 17.02
C LYS A 95 -9.42 13.19 16.45
N VAL A 96 -9.16 13.16 15.13
CA VAL A 96 -8.64 11.98 14.44
C VAL A 96 -7.23 11.65 14.93
N ILE A 97 -7.02 10.41 15.35
CA ILE A 97 -5.78 9.96 15.98
C ILE A 97 -5.17 8.74 15.30
N LYS A 98 -5.97 7.92 14.62
CA LYS A 98 -5.51 6.71 13.95
C LYS A 98 -6.22 6.50 12.63
N LEU A 99 -5.51 5.86 11.70
CA LEU A 99 -6.07 5.20 10.53
C LEU A 99 -6.01 3.70 10.76
N VAL A 100 -7.10 3.01 10.45
CA VAL A 100 -7.17 1.54 10.42
C VAL A 100 -7.54 1.10 9.02
N ALA A 101 -6.75 0.20 8.43
CA ALA A 101 -7.07 -0.43 7.17
C ALA A 101 -7.21 -1.94 7.38
N LYS A 102 -8.37 -2.49 7.05
CA LYS A 102 -8.67 -3.93 7.08
C LYS A 102 -8.79 -4.43 5.65
N GLN A 103 -8.30 -5.63 5.40
CA GLN A 103 -8.36 -6.28 4.09
C GLN A 103 -8.42 -7.79 4.26
N ASP A 104 -9.08 -8.47 3.35
CA ASP A 104 -9.33 -9.91 3.39
C ASP A 104 -8.76 -10.69 2.18
N SER A 105 -8.35 -10.01 1.13
CA SER A 105 -7.84 -10.60 -0.11
C SER A 105 -6.52 -9.97 -0.57
N CYS A 106 -5.64 -9.64 0.38
CA CYS A 106 -4.38 -8.95 0.07
C CYS A 106 -3.44 -9.82 -0.75
N LYS A 107 -3.21 -9.42 -2.01
CA LYS A 107 -2.32 -10.09 -2.97
C LYS A 107 -0.88 -10.16 -2.46
N MET A 108 -0.44 -9.16 -1.69
CA MET A 108 0.88 -9.16 -1.05
C MET A 108 1.03 -10.28 -0.01
N CYS A 109 -0.04 -10.57 0.76
CA CYS A 109 -0.02 -11.67 1.72
C CYS A 109 0.08 -13.02 1.01
N TYR A 110 -0.64 -13.22 -0.08
CA TYR A 110 -0.54 -14.44 -0.89
C TYR A 110 0.86 -14.59 -1.49
N ALA A 111 1.43 -13.54 -2.05
CA ALA A 111 2.78 -13.56 -2.60
C ALA A 111 3.85 -13.82 -1.52
N ASN A 112 3.71 -13.26 -0.33
CA ASN A 112 4.59 -13.52 0.80
C ASN A 112 4.45 -14.95 1.34
N THR A 113 3.25 -15.53 1.31
CA THR A 113 3.02 -16.94 1.66
C THR A 113 3.69 -17.86 0.62
N TYR A 114 3.53 -17.54 -0.66
CA TYR A 114 4.24 -18.26 -1.74
C TYR A 114 5.76 -18.21 -1.55
N TYR A 115 6.31 -17.04 -1.23
CA TYR A 115 7.74 -16.90 -0.93
C TYR A 115 8.19 -17.85 0.21
N LYS A 116 7.44 -17.88 1.33
CA LYS A 116 7.76 -18.72 2.47
C LYS A 116 7.75 -20.22 2.18
N LEU A 117 6.95 -20.66 1.21
CA LEU A 117 6.91 -22.06 0.79
C LEU A 117 8.16 -22.48 0.00
N HIS A 118 8.88 -21.53 -0.57
CA HIS A 118 10.00 -21.77 -1.49
C HIS A 118 11.34 -21.24 -0.98
N ASP A 119 11.35 -20.50 0.12
CA ASP A 119 12.55 -19.89 0.66
C ASP A 119 12.46 -19.78 2.20
N SER A 120 13.58 -19.98 2.88
CA SER A 120 13.69 -19.86 4.35
C SER A 120 13.76 -18.42 4.85
N GLY A 121 13.90 -17.45 3.96
CA GLY A 121 13.96 -16.03 4.33
C GLY A 121 12.63 -15.48 4.84
N SER A 122 12.70 -14.35 5.51
CA SER A 122 11.50 -13.61 5.95
C SER A 122 11.06 -12.62 4.88
N PRO A 123 9.87 -12.77 4.29
CA PRO A 123 9.36 -11.80 3.34
C PRO A 123 8.99 -10.49 4.03
N SER A 124 9.21 -9.39 3.34
CA SER A 124 8.80 -8.06 3.79
C SER A 124 7.48 -7.64 3.14
N CYS A 125 6.64 -6.95 3.91
CA CYS A 125 5.42 -6.35 3.42
C CYS A 125 5.61 -4.83 3.29
N MET A 126 5.43 -4.30 2.09
CA MET A 126 5.56 -2.86 1.87
C MET A 126 4.26 -2.08 2.08
N PHE A 127 3.13 -2.74 2.27
CA PHE A 127 1.83 -2.09 2.45
C PHE A 127 1.83 -0.99 3.53
N PRO A 128 2.44 -1.20 4.73
CA PRO A 128 2.51 -0.13 5.72
C PRO A 128 3.20 1.13 5.21
N GLN A 129 4.19 0.99 4.37
CA GLN A 129 4.96 2.11 3.82
C GLN A 129 4.22 2.82 2.69
N VAL A 130 3.42 2.09 1.91
CA VAL A 130 2.53 2.68 0.90
C VAL A 130 1.53 3.62 1.59
N ILE A 131 0.87 3.18 2.65
CA ILE A 131 -0.05 4.03 3.42
C ILE A 131 0.66 5.23 4.05
N LEU A 132 1.89 5.06 4.56
CA LEU A 132 2.67 6.20 5.04
C LEU A 132 3.01 7.20 3.94
N GLY A 133 3.22 6.73 2.71
CA GLY A 133 3.38 7.58 1.52
C GLY A 133 2.11 8.39 1.25
N VAL A 134 0.96 7.74 1.21
CA VAL A 134 -0.36 8.38 1.04
C VAL A 134 -0.61 9.42 2.15
N LEU A 135 -0.46 9.02 3.41
CA LEU A 135 -0.67 9.90 4.57
C LEU A 135 0.24 11.14 4.53
N SER A 136 1.46 10.98 4.00
CA SER A 136 2.40 12.10 3.88
C SER A 136 1.91 13.17 2.90
N LYS A 137 1.16 12.81 1.86
CA LYS A 137 0.54 13.75 0.91
C LYS A 137 -0.55 14.57 1.58
N VAL A 138 -1.46 13.92 2.27
CA VAL A 138 -2.62 14.58 2.90
C VAL A 138 -2.32 15.16 4.29
N LYS A 139 -1.11 14.94 4.81
CA LYS A 139 -0.68 15.34 6.15
C LYS A 139 -0.99 16.80 6.49
N ARG A 140 -0.63 17.71 5.59
CA ARG A 140 -0.82 19.16 5.81
C ARG A 140 -2.29 19.53 5.82
N LYS A 141 -3.07 18.96 4.93
CA LYS A 141 -4.50 19.24 4.78
C LYS A 141 -5.29 18.89 6.04
N PHE A 142 -5.01 17.72 6.61
CA PHE A 142 -5.72 17.22 7.80
C PHE A 142 -5.01 17.48 9.13
N GLY A 143 -3.86 18.15 9.11
CA GLY A 143 -3.12 18.48 10.32
C GLY A 143 -2.52 17.26 11.05
N PHE A 144 -2.29 16.16 10.34
CA PHE A 144 -1.60 15.00 10.91
C PHE A 144 -0.16 15.36 11.28
N LYS A 145 0.36 14.82 12.38
CA LYS A 145 1.70 15.20 12.86
C LYS A 145 2.70 14.05 12.77
N ASN A 146 2.66 13.10 13.65
CA ASN A 146 3.64 12.03 13.78
C ASN A 146 3.10 10.75 13.14
N LEU A 147 3.24 10.67 11.81
CA LEU A 147 2.80 9.52 11.04
C LEU A 147 3.67 8.30 11.36
N ARG A 148 3.09 7.28 11.99
CA ARG A 148 3.81 6.06 12.34
C ARG A 148 2.92 4.83 12.20
N PHE A 149 3.46 3.80 11.57
CA PHE A 149 2.85 2.47 11.60
C PHE A 149 2.95 1.89 13.01
N GLU A 150 1.82 1.46 13.59
CA GLU A 150 1.77 0.90 14.95
C GLU A 150 1.83 -0.61 14.96
N GLY A 151 1.18 -1.26 14.00
CA GLY A 151 1.20 -2.71 13.97
C GLY A 151 0.16 -3.34 13.02
N VAL A 152 0.21 -4.65 12.97
CA VAL A 152 -0.68 -5.49 12.18
C VAL A 152 -1.26 -6.61 13.04
N GLN A 153 -2.57 -6.80 12.94
CA GLN A 153 -3.26 -8.02 13.39
C GLN A 153 -3.51 -8.89 12.16
N LYS A 154 -3.00 -10.10 12.17
CA LYS A 154 -3.16 -11.07 11.08
C LYS A 154 -4.34 -11.98 11.39
N GLY A 155 -5.19 -12.18 10.38
CA GLY A 155 -6.16 -13.25 10.31
C GLY A 155 -5.65 -14.42 9.47
N GLY A 156 -6.47 -14.94 8.57
CA GLY A 156 -6.05 -15.91 7.55
C GLY A 156 -5.09 -15.33 6.51
N VAL A 157 -4.70 -16.16 5.55
CA VAL A 157 -3.88 -15.69 4.41
C VAL A 157 -4.69 -14.69 3.60
N GLY A 158 -4.13 -13.52 3.39
CA GLY A 158 -4.83 -12.39 2.72
C GLY A 158 -5.54 -11.46 3.69
N GLU A 159 -5.76 -11.87 4.93
CA GLU A 159 -6.48 -11.10 5.94
C GLU A 159 -5.52 -10.38 6.88
N CYS A 160 -5.70 -9.09 7.02
CA CYS A 160 -5.02 -8.32 8.07
C CYS A 160 -5.75 -7.02 8.39
N ALA A 161 -5.52 -6.53 9.60
CA ALA A 161 -5.86 -5.18 10.03
C ALA A 161 -4.58 -4.45 10.42
N MET A 162 -4.34 -3.31 9.82
CA MET A 162 -3.17 -2.48 10.05
C MET A 162 -3.57 -1.15 10.66
N THR A 163 -2.75 -0.61 11.55
CA THR A 163 -3.03 0.63 12.26
C THR A 163 -1.86 1.61 12.15
N TRP A 164 -2.17 2.87 11.89
CA TRP A 164 -1.22 3.99 11.87
C TRP A 164 -1.64 5.07 12.84
N ASN A 165 -0.67 5.59 13.59
CA ASN A 165 -0.83 6.77 14.41
C ASN A 165 -0.72 8.02 13.53
N LEU A 166 -1.59 9.02 13.81
CA LEU A 166 -1.69 10.28 13.05
C LEU A 166 -1.43 11.53 13.92
N ARG A 167 -1.07 11.33 15.20
CA ARG A 167 -0.82 12.42 16.18
C ARG A 167 0.49 13.12 16.01
#